data_149e88033f6cb1f65bee99a1147cbdd2
#
_entry.id   149e88033f6cb1f65bee99a1147cbdd2
#
_cell.length_a   1.000
_cell.length_b   1.000
_cell.length_c   1.000
_cell.angle_alpha   90.00
_cell.angle_beta   90.00
_cell.angle_gamma   90.00
#
_symmetry.space_group_name_H-M   'P 1'
#
loop_
_entity.id
_entity.type
_entity.pdbx_description
1 polymer ?
#
loop_
_entity_poly.entity_id
_entity_poly.type
_entity_poly.pdbx_seq_one_letter_code
_entity_poly.pdbx_strand_id
1 'polypeptide(L)'
;MSIGIIIGALIFILTIACIGFAIFQKSKRNSKAATIAIIVALVFILLFITVPFSFHTVDTGEVAVVKYLGEAKNTRSAGTYFDFWLFNTYEIYDAKVQNVEIATAAYSSDAQTMDVAMTLQYQIMSDKVIDIAKQYGSLAVLQSRIQSIAIEKTKSVLSSYKAMDIISDRSSMSPRVEESIKNAIANEYHVTIATVVLTNIDFSDAFETAVEDKMIAEQPQPLRP
;
A
#
# COMPACT_ATOMS: atom_id res chain seq x y z
N MET A 1 -17.23 13.33 4.24
CA MET A 1 -18.49 13.01 3.53
C MET A 1 -18.30 13.43 2.08
N SER A 2 -18.39 12.53 1.12
CA SER A 2 -18.05 12.87 -0.27
C SER A 2 -19.06 13.88 -0.84
N ILE A 3 -18.59 14.87 -1.62
CA ILE A 3 -19.40 15.87 -2.32
C ILE A 3 -20.54 15.18 -3.11
N GLY A 4 -20.29 14.00 -3.66
CA GLY A 4 -21.29 13.20 -4.37
C GLY A 4 -22.51 12.85 -3.54
N ILE A 5 -22.37 12.57 -2.24
CA ILE A 5 -23.50 12.27 -1.34
C ILE A 5 -24.38 13.51 -1.15
N ILE A 6 -23.79 14.69 -0.99
CA ILE A 6 -24.51 15.95 -0.81
C ILE A 6 -25.30 16.28 -2.08
N ILE A 7 -24.68 16.19 -3.26
CA ILE A 7 -25.33 16.43 -4.54
C ILE A 7 -26.44 15.40 -4.77
N GLY A 8 -26.20 14.12 -4.45
CA GLY A 8 -27.21 13.07 -4.52
C GLY A 8 -28.44 13.36 -3.66
N ALA A 9 -28.25 13.81 -2.42
CA ALA A 9 -29.36 14.19 -1.54
C ALA A 9 -30.17 15.35 -2.09
N LEU A 10 -29.53 16.37 -2.67
CA LEU A 10 -30.24 17.49 -3.32
C LEU A 10 -31.07 17.04 -4.52
N ILE A 11 -30.49 16.20 -5.40
CA ILE A 11 -31.19 15.65 -6.56
C ILE A 11 -32.38 14.79 -6.11
N PHE A 12 -32.21 14.01 -5.06
CA PHE A 12 -33.27 13.17 -4.48
C PHE A 12 -34.46 14.01 -3.99
N ILE A 13 -34.19 15.09 -3.26
CA ILE A 13 -35.24 16.02 -2.79
C ILE A 13 -36.01 16.64 -3.99
N LEU A 14 -35.25 17.08 -5.03
CA LEU A 14 -35.87 17.64 -6.25
C LEU A 14 -36.71 16.58 -6.96
N THR A 15 -36.27 15.36 -7.03
CA THR A 15 -37.05 14.26 -7.64
C THR A 15 -38.37 14.04 -6.92
N ILE A 16 -38.37 14.01 -5.58
CA ILE A 16 -39.61 13.86 -4.77
C ILE A 16 -40.54 15.06 -5.04
N ALA A 17 -40.02 16.28 -5.08
CA ALA A 17 -40.80 17.47 -5.34
C ALA A 17 -41.46 17.43 -6.75
N CYS A 18 -40.71 16.98 -7.78
CA CYS A 18 -41.24 16.81 -9.13
C CYS A 18 -42.35 15.76 -9.21
N ILE A 19 -42.18 14.62 -8.52
CA ILE A 19 -43.19 13.56 -8.46
C ILE A 19 -44.45 14.08 -7.77
N GLY A 20 -44.31 14.75 -6.62
CA GLY A 20 -45.44 15.36 -5.90
C GLY A 20 -46.21 16.40 -6.79
N PHE A 21 -45.45 17.22 -7.51
CA PHE A 21 -46.04 18.20 -8.46
C PHE A 21 -46.79 17.52 -9.63
N ALA A 22 -46.23 16.42 -10.17
CA ALA A 22 -46.89 15.64 -11.21
C ALA A 22 -48.22 15.04 -10.76
N ILE A 23 -48.27 14.48 -9.53
CA ILE A 23 -49.50 13.95 -8.94
C ILE A 23 -50.55 15.06 -8.73
N PHE A 24 -50.11 16.22 -8.24
CA PHE A 24 -50.98 17.37 -8.01
C PHE A 24 -51.61 17.91 -9.35
N GLN A 25 -50.81 18.03 -10.42
CA GLN A 25 -51.28 18.46 -11.74
C GLN A 25 -52.21 17.43 -12.38
N LYS A 26 -51.97 16.15 -12.18
CA LYS A 26 -52.89 15.07 -12.61
C LYS A 26 -54.22 15.17 -11.92
N SER A 27 -54.26 15.50 -10.63
CA SER A 27 -55.50 15.73 -9.85
C SER A 27 -56.30 16.92 -10.38
N LYS A 28 -55.61 17.96 -10.86
CA LYS A 28 -56.25 19.16 -11.50
C LYS A 28 -56.70 18.96 -12.96
N ARG A 29 -56.65 17.73 -13.48
CA ARG A 29 -57.06 17.39 -14.86
C ARG A 29 -56.22 18.07 -15.97
N ASN A 30 -55.02 18.58 -15.61
CA ASN A 30 -54.11 19.20 -16.59
C ASN A 30 -53.14 18.14 -17.12
N SER A 31 -53.54 17.35 -18.10
CA SER A 31 -52.77 16.20 -18.60
C SER A 31 -51.41 16.58 -19.20
N LYS A 32 -51.32 17.72 -19.90
CA LYS A 32 -50.06 18.19 -20.51
C LYS A 32 -49.03 18.54 -19.48
N ALA A 33 -49.40 19.27 -18.43
CA ALA A 33 -48.47 19.63 -17.33
C ALA A 33 -48.05 18.42 -16.54
N ALA A 34 -48.94 17.45 -16.30
CA ALA A 34 -48.60 16.19 -15.63
C ALA A 34 -47.61 15.35 -16.45
N THR A 35 -47.75 15.24 -17.77
CA THR A 35 -46.82 14.52 -18.65
C THR A 35 -45.44 15.16 -18.64
N ILE A 36 -45.35 16.48 -18.72
CA ILE A 36 -44.06 17.19 -18.64
C ILE A 36 -43.37 16.94 -17.28
N ALA A 37 -44.14 17.03 -16.19
CA ALA A 37 -43.59 16.78 -14.85
C ALA A 37 -43.08 15.34 -14.64
N ILE A 38 -43.74 14.36 -15.27
CA ILE A 38 -43.26 12.95 -15.26
C ILE A 38 -41.95 12.81 -16.03
N ILE A 39 -41.85 13.44 -17.22
CA ILE A 39 -40.61 13.40 -18.00
C ILE A 39 -39.45 14.03 -17.21
N VAL A 40 -39.70 15.19 -16.58
CA VAL A 40 -38.71 15.86 -15.75
C VAL A 40 -38.29 14.97 -14.54
N ALA A 41 -39.26 14.33 -13.88
CA ALA A 41 -38.96 13.40 -12.80
C ALA A 41 -38.08 12.21 -13.25
N LEU A 42 -38.34 11.64 -14.43
CA LEU A 42 -37.49 10.58 -15.00
C LEU A 42 -36.08 11.07 -15.29
N VAL A 43 -35.89 12.30 -15.78
CA VAL A 43 -34.57 12.90 -15.97
C VAL A 43 -33.85 13.05 -14.61
N PHE A 44 -34.55 13.54 -13.56
CA PHE A 44 -33.95 13.65 -12.23
C PHE A 44 -33.59 12.30 -11.62
N ILE A 45 -34.37 11.24 -11.85
CA ILE A 45 -34.04 9.87 -11.43
C ILE A 45 -32.76 9.40 -12.12
N LEU A 46 -32.63 9.65 -13.44
CA LEU A 46 -31.42 9.31 -14.19
C LEU A 46 -30.20 10.06 -13.65
N LEU A 47 -30.34 11.35 -13.38
CA LEU A 47 -29.27 12.17 -12.77
C LEU A 47 -28.92 11.70 -11.36
N PHE A 48 -29.89 11.31 -10.56
CA PHE A 48 -29.67 10.76 -9.22
C PHE A 48 -28.84 9.48 -9.24
N ILE A 49 -29.04 8.63 -10.24
CA ILE A 49 -28.25 7.38 -10.40
C ILE A 49 -26.84 7.67 -10.94
N THR A 50 -26.67 8.66 -11.81
CA THR A 50 -25.41 8.86 -12.54
C THR A 50 -24.45 9.85 -11.84
N VAL A 51 -24.95 10.98 -11.38
CA VAL A 51 -24.12 12.09 -10.92
C VAL A 51 -23.36 11.79 -9.62
N PRO A 52 -23.99 11.23 -8.56
CA PRO A 52 -23.27 10.97 -7.30
C PRO A 52 -22.10 10.01 -7.44
N PHE A 53 -22.24 9.00 -8.30
CA PHE A 53 -21.19 7.99 -8.55
C PHE A 53 -20.06 8.50 -9.46
N SER A 54 -20.24 9.64 -10.11
CA SER A 54 -19.23 10.27 -10.97
C SER A 54 -18.25 11.16 -10.22
N PHE A 55 -18.45 11.37 -8.90
CA PHE A 55 -17.50 12.09 -8.07
C PHE A 55 -16.53 11.14 -7.39
N HIS A 56 -15.24 11.34 -7.65
CA HIS A 56 -14.14 10.57 -7.08
C HIS A 56 -13.24 11.50 -6.27
N THR A 57 -12.94 11.12 -5.04
CA THR A 57 -12.03 11.86 -4.16
C THR A 57 -10.79 11.03 -3.92
N VAL A 58 -9.62 11.64 -4.10
CA VAL A 58 -8.30 11.08 -3.80
C VAL A 58 -7.74 11.86 -2.63
N ASP A 59 -7.37 11.17 -1.56
CA ASP A 59 -6.89 11.79 -0.34
C ASP A 59 -5.40 12.18 -0.44
N THR A 60 -4.95 13.04 0.47
CA THR A 60 -3.54 13.47 0.54
C THR A 60 -2.64 12.28 0.85
N GLY A 61 -1.57 12.11 0.06
CA GLY A 61 -0.66 10.98 0.16
C GLY A 61 -1.12 9.74 -0.61
N GLU A 62 -2.19 9.85 -1.38
CA GLU A 62 -2.67 8.82 -2.29
C GLU A 62 -2.56 9.26 -3.74
N VAL A 63 -2.46 8.29 -4.63
CA VAL A 63 -2.51 8.48 -6.08
C VAL A 63 -3.52 7.51 -6.67
N ALA A 64 -4.48 8.01 -7.43
CA ALA A 64 -5.43 7.18 -8.14
C ALA A 64 -4.96 6.89 -9.56
N VAL A 65 -5.04 5.63 -9.97
CA VAL A 65 -4.95 5.21 -11.37
C VAL A 65 -6.36 5.20 -11.96
N VAL A 66 -6.57 6.02 -12.98
CA VAL A 66 -7.84 6.06 -13.72
C VAL A 66 -7.78 5.02 -14.82
N LYS A 67 -8.64 4.01 -14.71
CA LYS A 67 -8.83 2.98 -15.73
C LYS A 67 -10.04 3.35 -16.59
N TYR A 68 -9.80 3.56 -17.88
CA TYR A 68 -10.86 3.76 -18.87
C TYR A 68 -11.19 2.42 -19.52
N LEU A 69 -12.40 1.91 -19.29
CA LEU A 69 -12.83 0.59 -19.77
C LEU A 69 -11.82 -0.54 -19.45
N GLY A 70 -11.19 -0.47 -18.25
CA GLY A 70 -10.22 -1.46 -17.78
C GLY A 70 -8.77 -1.15 -18.12
N GLU A 71 -8.47 -0.21 -19.02
CA GLU A 71 -7.11 0.19 -19.36
C GLU A 71 -6.61 1.33 -18.46
N ALA A 72 -5.47 1.14 -17.78
CA ALA A 72 -4.83 2.19 -17.00
C ALA A 72 -4.27 3.28 -17.90
N LYS A 73 -4.89 4.48 -17.91
CA LYS A 73 -4.54 5.58 -18.83
C LYS A 73 -3.86 6.75 -18.13
N ASN A 74 -4.39 7.18 -17.01
CA ASN A 74 -3.97 8.40 -16.32
C ASN A 74 -3.82 8.17 -14.82
N THR A 75 -3.08 9.06 -14.17
CA THR A 75 -3.02 9.18 -12.72
C THR A 75 -3.68 10.47 -12.26
N ARG A 76 -4.25 10.46 -11.06
CA ARG A 76 -4.79 11.62 -10.37
C ARG A 76 -4.16 11.75 -9.00
N SER A 77 -3.65 12.92 -8.71
CA SER A 77 -3.16 13.29 -7.37
C SER A 77 -4.32 13.62 -6.44
N ALA A 78 -4.01 13.96 -5.17
CA ALA A 78 -5.01 14.39 -4.20
C ALA A 78 -5.94 15.49 -4.75
N GLY A 79 -7.24 15.29 -4.59
CA GLY A 79 -8.27 16.19 -5.09
C GLY A 79 -9.61 15.50 -5.33
N THR A 80 -10.60 16.28 -5.77
CA THR A 80 -11.91 15.76 -6.15
C THR A 80 -12.09 15.91 -7.65
N TYR A 81 -12.49 14.84 -8.30
CA TYR A 81 -12.63 14.74 -9.75
C TYR A 81 -14.04 14.34 -10.11
N PHE A 82 -14.48 14.81 -11.27
CA PHE A 82 -15.75 14.43 -11.86
C PHE A 82 -15.49 13.69 -13.16
N ASP A 83 -15.64 12.37 -13.13
CA ASP A 83 -15.46 11.50 -14.29
C ASP A 83 -16.61 10.48 -14.32
N PHE A 84 -17.19 10.27 -15.50
CA PHE A 84 -18.38 9.42 -15.62
C PHE A 84 -18.07 7.97 -15.21
N TRP A 85 -18.71 7.51 -14.15
CA TRP A 85 -18.42 6.24 -13.47
C TRP A 85 -18.53 5.01 -14.36
N LEU A 86 -19.39 5.04 -15.40
CA LEU A 86 -19.61 3.89 -16.28
C LEU A 86 -18.37 3.53 -17.11
N PHE A 87 -17.53 4.51 -17.44
CA PHE A 87 -16.34 4.32 -18.27
C PHE A 87 -15.04 4.42 -17.47
N ASN A 88 -15.07 5.09 -16.32
CA ASN A 88 -13.88 5.36 -15.52
C ASN A 88 -13.96 4.64 -14.16
N THR A 89 -12.92 3.86 -13.85
CA THR A 89 -12.74 3.24 -12.55
C THR A 89 -11.48 3.81 -11.92
N TYR A 90 -11.56 4.16 -10.64
CA TYR A 90 -10.46 4.68 -9.84
C TYR A 90 -9.89 3.58 -8.97
N GLU A 91 -8.60 3.31 -9.09
CA GLU A 91 -7.86 2.42 -8.19
C GLU A 91 -6.88 3.25 -7.38
N ILE A 92 -7.04 3.25 -6.07
CA ILE A 92 -6.26 4.07 -5.14
C ILE A 92 -5.00 3.32 -4.72
N TYR A 93 -3.85 4.00 -4.83
CA TYR A 93 -2.54 3.56 -4.39
C TYR A 93 -2.07 4.48 -3.27
N ASP A 94 -1.81 3.92 -2.09
CA ASP A 94 -1.25 4.67 -0.97
C ASP A 94 0.24 4.93 -1.24
N ALA A 95 0.58 6.22 -1.42
CA ALA A 95 1.93 6.70 -1.67
C ALA A 95 2.64 7.22 -0.40
N LYS A 96 2.09 6.96 0.76
CA LYS A 96 2.76 7.23 2.04
C LYS A 96 3.82 6.17 2.31
N VAL A 97 4.67 6.43 3.30
CA VAL A 97 5.65 5.43 3.75
C VAL A 97 4.93 4.23 4.36
N GLN A 98 5.19 3.06 3.81
CA GLN A 98 4.66 1.77 4.25
C GLN A 98 5.70 1.05 5.10
N ASN A 99 5.26 0.38 6.18
CA ASN A 99 6.08 -0.48 7.01
C ASN A 99 5.76 -1.94 6.71
N VAL A 100 6.81 -2.74 6.55
CA VAL A 100 6.69 -4.18 6.35
C VAL A 100 7.61 -4.89 7.34
N GLU A 101 7.02 -5.70 8.19
CA GLU A 101 7.76 -6.60 9.09
C GLU A 101 8.01 -7.91 8.39
N ILE A 102 9.25 -8.38 8.44
CA ILE A 102 9.72 -9.58 7.76
C ILE A 102 10.46 -10.44 8.79
N ALA A 103 10.04 -11.70 8.94
CA ALA A 103 10.74 -12.70 9.71
C ALA A 103 11.15 -13.84 8.78
N THR A 104 12.40 -14.28 8.91
CA THR A 104 12.95 -15.37 8.08
C THR A 104 14.09 -16.09 8.80
N ALA A 105 14.22 -17.38 8.56
CA ALA A 105 15.41 -18.12 8.95
C ALA A 105 16.54 -17.93 7.92
N ALA A 106 17.77 -17.82 8.39
CA ALA A 106 18.98 -17.71 7.57
C ALA A 106 20.08 -18.63 8.10
N TYR A 107 21.15 -18.77 7.32
CA TYR A 107 22.34 -19.52 7.70
C TYR A 107 23.56 -18.62 7.59
N SER A 108 24.49 -18.75 8.55
CA SER A 108 25.81 -18.16 8.46
C SER A 108 26.73 -18.97 7.53
N SER A 109 27.93 -18.45 7.22
CA SER A 109 28.91 -19.14 6.38
C SER A 109 29.44 -20.41 6.99
N ASP A 110 29.39 -20.54 8.31
CA ASP A 110 29.77 -21.73 9.10
C ASP A 110 28.55 -22.60 9.47
N ALA A 111 27.45 -22.47 8.68
CA ALA A 111 26.25 -23.29 8.74
C ALA A 111 25.47 -23.22 10.07
N GLN A 112 25.63 -22.14 10.84
CA GLN A 112 24.77 -21.90 11.99
C GLN A 112 23.43 -21.33 11.55
N THR A 113 22.32 -21.85 12.08
CA THR A 113 20.97 -21.37 11.82
C THR A 113 20.70 -20.15 12.69
N MET A 114 20.04 -19.15 12.12
CA MET A 114 19.59 -17.97 12.84
C MET A 114 18.20 -17.55 12.37
N ASP A 115 17.38 -17.05 13.29
CA ASP A 115 16.12 -16.39 13.01
C ASP A 115 16.35 -14.89 12.95
N VAL A 116 15.93 -14.31 11.82
CA VAL A 116 16.16 -12.89 11.52
C VAL A 116 14.83 -12.19 11.38
N ALA A 117 14.63 -11.13 12.17
CA ALA A 117 13.53 -10.21 12.03
C ALA A 117 14.04 -8.85 11.55
N MET A 118 13.34 -8.25 10.61
CA MET A 118 13.65 -6.93 10.06
C MET A 118 12.39 -6.14 9.76
N THR A 119 12.50 -4.82 9.82
CA THR A 119 11.48 -3.89 9.37
C THR A 119 12.00 -3.15 8.14
N LEU A 120 11.23 -3.22 7.07
CA LEU A 120 11.47 -2.52 5.83
C LEU A 120 10.49 -1.36 5.71
N GLN A 121 10.98 -0.14 5.51
CA GLN A 121 10.17 1.03 5.21
C GLN A 121 10.38 1.44 3.76
N TYR A 122 9.29 1.51 3.00
CA TYR A 122 9.33 1.90 1.61
C TYR A 122 8.18 2.84 1.24
N GLN A 123 8.37 3.57 0.16
CA GLN A 123 7.35 4.44 -0.42
C GLN A 123 7.31 4.23 -1.93
N ILE A 124 6.12 4.15 -2.52
CA ILE A 124 5.98 4.08 -3.98
C ILE A 124 6.28 5.44 -4.62
N MET A 125 6.87 5.42 -5.81
CA MET A 125 7.09 6.64 -6.59
C MET A 125 5.78 7.08 -7.23
N SER A 126 5.25 8.24 -6.82
CA SER A 126 3.95 8.75 -7.26
C SER A 126 3.85 8.95 -8.78
N ASP A 127 4.95 9.28 -9.44
CA ASP A 127 5.06 9.44 -10.89
C ASP A 127 5.09 8.10 -11.66
N LYS A 128 5.32 6.98 -10.95
CA LYS A 128 5.43 5.62 -11.49
C LYS A 128 4.25 4.72 -11.16
N VAL A 129 3.21 5.25 -10.52
CA VAL A 129 2.06 4.44 -10.06
C VAL A 129 1.35 3.74 -11.23
N ILE A 130 1.33 4.35 -12.42
CA ILE A 130 0.74 3.70 -13.60
C ILE A 130 1.54 2.47 -14.06
N ASP A 131 2.88 2.52 -13.93
CA ASP A 131 3.76 1.40 -14.24
C ASP A 131 3.59 0.29 -13.20
N ILE A 132 3.47 0.65 -11.92
CA ILE A 132 3.14 -0.28 -10.83
C ILE A 132 1.80 -0.98 -11.10
N ALA A 133 0.76 -0.22 -11.47
CA ALA A 133 -0.56 -0.78 -11.79
C ALA A 133 -0.51 -1.77 -12.96
N LYS A 134 0.27 -1.47 -13.99
CA LYS A 134 0.41 -2.34 -15.17
C LYS A 134 1.25 -3.59 -14.91
N GLN A 135 2.31 -3.48 -14.10
CA GLN A 135 3.25 -4.59 -13.86
C GLN A 135 2.78 -5.52 -12.73
N TYR A 136 2.24 -4.96 -11.65
CA TYR A 136 1.89 -5.71 -10.43
C TYR A 136 0.40 -5.81 -10.18
N GLY A 137 -0.40 -4.94 -10.78
CA GLY A 137 -1.86 -4.92 -10.62
C GLY A 137 -2.35 -4.35 -9.29
N SER A 138 -1.63 -4.60 -8.18
CA SER A 138 -1.99 -4.07 -6.85
C SER A 138 -0.77 -3.86 -5.96
N LEU A 139 -0.92 -3.01 -4.91
CA LEU A 139 0.12 -2.80 -3.90
C LEU A 139 0.47 -4.08 -3.13
N ALA A 140 -0.50 -4.95 -2.87
CA ALA A 140 -0.26 -6.20 -2.15
C ALA A 140 0.69 -7.14 -2.93
N VAL A 141 0.56 -7.23 -4.25
CA VAL A 141 1.46 -8.01 -5.11
C VAL A 141 2.85 -7.38 -5.12
N LEU A 142 2.95 -6.07 -5.27
CA LEU A 142 4.22 -5.34 -5.20
C LEU A 142 4.92 -5.57 -3.86
N GLN A 143 4.20 -5.44 -2.74
CA GLN A 143 4.71 -5.68 -1.39
C GLN A 143 5.26 -7.10 -1.23
N SER A 144 4.54 -8.11 -1.70
CA SER A 144 4.99 -9.50 -1.66
C SER A 144 6.29 -9.71 -2.44
N ARG A 145 6.47 -9.03 -3.58
CA ARG A 145 7.71 -9.07 -4.36
C ARG A 145 8.86 -8.41 -3.62
N ILE A 146 8.65 -7.23 -3.04
CA ILE A 146 9.63 -6.51 -2.24
C ILE A 146 10.08 -7.36 -1.04
N GLN A 147 9.13 -8.00 -0.33
CA GLN A 147 9.45 -8.91 0.77
C GLN A 147 10.34 -10.07 0.33
N SER A 148 10.01 -10.70 -0.80
CA SER A 148 10.78 -11.83 -1.32
C SER A 148 12.23 -11.45 -1.64
N ILE A 149 12.43 -10.28 -2.26
CA ILE A 149 13.77 -9.76 -2.57
C ILE A 149 14.52 -9.38 -1.28
N ALA A 150 13.84 -8.74 -0.33
CA ALA A 150 14.45 -8.39 0.96
C ALA A 150 14.92 -9.64 1.71
N ILE A 151 14.13 -10.71 1.73
CA ILE A 151 14.51 -12.01 2.32
C ILE A 151 15.73 -12.60 1.61
N GLU A 152 15.71 -12.64 0.28
CA GLU A 152 16.82 -13.17 -0.53
C GLU A 152 18.13 -12.42 -0.26
N LYS A 153 18.10 -11.08 -0.30
CA LYS A 153 19.30 -10.25 -0.11
C LYS A 153 19.82 -10.33 1.33
N THR A 154 18.93 -10.39 2.31
CA THR A 154 19.31 -10.59 3.71
C THR A 154 20.03 -11.92 3.89
N LYS A 155 19.44 -13.03 3.39
CA LYS A 155 20.08 -14.36 3.43
C LYS A 155 21.43 -14.36 2.71
N SER A 156 21.52 -13.73 1.55
CA SER A 156 22.75 -13.65 0.78
C SER A 156 23.86 -12.91 1.53
N VAL A 157 23.56 -11.80 2.17
CA VAL A 157 24.52 -11.03 2.96
C VAL A 157 24.96 -11.84 4.19
N LEU A 158 24.00 -12.33 4.98
CA LEU A 158 24.30 -13.03 6.23
C LEU A 158 25.07 -14.34 6.01
N SER A 159 24.80 -15.06 4.92
CA SER A 159 25.52 -16.30 4.58
C SER A 159 26.99 -16.07 4.20
N SER A 160 27.42 -14.85 3.99
CA SER A 160 28.83 -14.52 3.72
C SER A 160 29.66 -14.30 4.99
N TYR A 161 29.03 -14.26 6.17
CA TYR A 161 29.68 -14.02 7.46
C TYR A 161 29.57 -15.22 8.38
N LYS A 162 30.59 -15.41 9.25
CA LYS A 162 30.54 -16.40 10.33
C LYS A 162 29.58 -15.92 11.43
N ALA A 163 28.96 -16.86 12.12
CA ALA A 163 28.05 -16.56 13.22
C ALA A 163 28.69 -15.65 14.28
N MET A 164 29.95 -15.92 14.64
CA MET A 164 30.68 -15.12 15.62
C MET A 164 30.92 -13.68 15.16
N ASP A 165 31.16 -13.46 13.85
CA ASP A 165 31.35 -12.12 13.29
C ASP A 165 30.04 -11.33 13.31
N ILE A 166 28.90 -12.00 13.07
CA ILE A 166 27.56 -11.41 13.16
C ILE A 166 27.24 -10.96 14.59
N ILE A 167 27.63 -11.76 15.60
CA ILE A 167 27.39 -11.40 17.00
C ILE A 167 28.29 -10.24 17.44
N SER A 168 29.59 -10.30 17.09
CA SER A 168 30.57 -9.31 17.54
C SER A 168 30.47 -7.96 16.85
N ASP A 169 30.05 -7.94 15.58
CA ASP A 169 29.97 -6.70 14.76
C ASP A 169 28.60 -6.52 14.09
N ARG A 170 27.55 -6.64 14.88
CA ARG A 170 26.15 -6.44 14.43
C ARG A 170 25.92 -5.05 13.82
N SER A 171 26.67 -4.05 14.28
CA SER A 171 26.51 -2.66 13.81
C SER A 171 26.94 -2.48 12.35
N SER A 172 27.87 -3.29 11.84
CA SER A 172 28.32 -3.24 10.45
C SER A 172 27.40 -4.03 9.51
N MET A 173 26.63 -4.99 10.03
CA MET A 173 25.76 -5.85 9.23
C MET A 173 24.53 -5.12 8.71
N SER A 174 23.84 -4.35 9.56
CA SER A 174 22.62 -3.63 9.17
C SER A 174 22.80 -2.72 7.96
N PRO A 175 23.85 -1.88 7.88
CA PRO A 175 24.09 -1.05 6.68
C PRO A 175 24.34 -1.87 5.42
N ARG A 176 25.00 -3.02 5.51
CA ARG A 176 25.29 -3.88 4.35
C ARG A 176 24.02 -4.56 3.82
N VAL A 177 23.18 -5.05 4.72
CA VAL A 177 21.88 -5.61 4.36
C VAL A 177 21.01 -4.53 3.71
N GLU A 178 20.94 -3.35 4.34
CA GLU A 178 20.19 -2.21 3.80
C GLU A 178 20.66 -1.82 2.40
N GLU A 179 21.98 -1.68 2.19
CA GLU A 179 22.54 -1.33 0.89
C GLU A 179 22.25 -2.40 -0.17
N SER A 180 22.37 -3.69 0.19
CA SER A 180 22.08 -4.80 -0.70
C SER A 180 20.61 -4.81 -1.14
N ILE A 181 19.69 -4.55 -0.20
CA ILE A 181 18.24 -4.48 -0.49
C ILE A 181 17.95 -3.23 -1.34
N LYS A 182 18.48 -2.06 -0.97
CA LYS A 182 18.30 -0.81 -1.74
C LYS A 182 18.74 -0.97 -3.18
N ASN A 183 19.93 -1.52 -3.41
CA ASN A 183 20.49 -1.71 -4.76
C ASN A 183 19.65 -2.71 -5.59
N ALA A 184 19.08 -3.74 -4.96
CA ALA A 184 18.25 -4.72 -5.65
C ALA A 184 16.86 -4.16 -6.04
N ILE A 185 16.33 -3.22 -5.26
CA ILE A 185 14.95 -2.74 -5.42
C ILE A 185 14.89 -1.41 -6.20
N ALA A 186 15.89 -0.53 -6.06
CA ALA A 186 15.84 0.89 -6.44
C ALA A 186 15.42 1.17 -7.90
N ASN A 187 15.76 0.30 -8.85
CA ASN A 187 15.53 0.55 -10.29
C ASN A 187 14.41 -0.30 -10.90
N GLU A 188 13.95 -1.34 -10.22
CA GLU A 188 13.06 -2.33 -10.82
C GLU A 188 11.61 -2.21 -10.33
N TYR A 189 11.41 -1.83 -9.07
CA TYR A 189 10.11 -1.91 -8.41
C TYR A 189 9.36 -0.59 -8.28
N HIS A 190 9.93 0.51 -8.80
CA HIS A 190 9.33 1.86 -8.74
C HIS A 190 9.00 2.31 -7.31
N VAL A 191 9.86 1.92 -6.36
CA VAL A 191 9.75 2.29 -4.95
C VAL A 191 11.07 2.89 -4.45
N THR A 192 10.97 3.71 -3.41
CA THR A 192 12.10 4.22 -2.66
C THR A 192 12.14 3.52 -1.31
N ILE A 193 13.26 2.90 -0.97
CA ILE A 193 13.48 2.33 0.37
C ILE A 193 13.95 3.45 1.28
N ALA A 194 13.15 3.76 2.28
CA ALA A 194 13.49 4.77 3.29
C ALA A 194 14.53 4.23 4.27
N THR A 195 14.27 3.05 4.83
CA THR A 195 15.21 2.38 5.75
C THR A 195 14.94 0.87 5.82
N VAL A 196 15.98 0.13 6.20
CA VAL A 196 15.89 -1.30 6.56
C VAL A 196 16.57 -1.46 7.91
N VAL A 197 15.83 -1.96 8.89
CA VAL A 197 16.35 -2.19 10.25
C VAL A 197 16.28 -3.68 10.56
N LEU A 198 17.43 -4.27 10.87
CA LEU A 198 17.48 -5.60 11.48
C LEU A 198 17.07 -5.47 12.95
N THR A 199 15.87 -5.91 13.28
CA THR A 199 15.31 -5.78 14.64
C THR A 199 15.81 -6.91 15.54
N ASN A 200 15.92 -8.11 15.01
CA ASN A 200 16.42 -9.25 15.75
C ASN A 200 17.25 -10.20 14.89
N ILE A 201 18.26 -10.83 15.51
CA ILE A 201 19.02 -11.95 14.99
C ILE A 201 19.26 -12.86 16.17
N ASP A 202 18.56 -14.00 16.20
CA ASP A 202 18.64 -15.02 17.24
C ASP A 202 19.29 -16.28 16.67
N PHE A 203 20.28 -16.80 17.37
CA PHE A 203 20.89 -18.09 17.05
C PHE A 203 20.19 -19.20 17.83
N SER A 204 20.53 -20.46 17.52
CA SER A 204 20.02 -21.59 18.29
C SER A 204 20.57 -21.58 19.73
N ASP A 205 19.73 -21.96 20.69
CA ASP A 205 20.12 -22.04 22.14
C ASP A 205 21.43 -22.78 22.36
N ALA A 206 21.64 -23.86 21.59
CA ALA A 206 22.88 -24.67 21.69
C ALA A 206 24.13 -23.89 21.27
N PHE A 207 23.99 -23.03 20.21
CA PHE A 207 25.10 -22.20 19.76
C PHE A 207 25.36 -21.06 20.74
N GLU A 208 24.31 -20.40 21.23
CA GLU A 208 24.43 -19.31 22.20
C GLU A 208 25.10 -19.78 23.51
N THR A 209 24.68 -20.95 24.04
CA THR A 209 25.30 -21.55 25.20
C THR A 209 26.79 -21.85 24.96
N ALA A 210 27.15 -22.40 23.80
CA ALA A 210 28.55 -22.70 23.47
C ALA A 210 29.41 -21.42 23.35
N VAL A 211 28.85 -20.33 22.86
CA VAL A 211 29.50 -19.02 22.78
C VAL A 211 29.71 -18.44 24.18
N GLU A 212 28.69 -18.50 25.06
CA GLU A 212 28.80 -18.06 26.45
C GLU A 212 29.88 -18.81 27.20
N ASP A 213 29.89 -20.14 27.13
CA ASP A 213 30.91 -21.00 27.79
C ASP A 213 32.30 -20.63 27.30
N LYS A 214 32.48 -20.40 26.01
CA LYS A 214 33.78 -19.99 25.45
C LYS A 214 34.21 -18.63 25.98
N MET A 215 33.31 -17.66 26.00
CA MET A 215 33.59 -16.30 26.51
C MET A 215 33.95 -16.30 27.99
N ILE A 216 33.29 -17.16 28.80
CA ILE A 216 33.62 -17.36 30.23
C ILE A 216 35.00 -17.96 30.37
N ALA A 217 35.37 -18.97 29.54
CA ALA A 217 36.69 -19.62 29.60
C ALA A 217 37.83 -18.70 29.15
N GLU A 218 37.57 -17.73 28.28
CA GLU A 218 38.55 -16.75 27.79
C GLU A 218 38.71 -15.54 28.73
N GLN A 219 37.87 -15.36 29.74
CA GLN A 219 38.04 -14.30 30.73
C GLN A 219 39.29 -14.59 31.59
N PRO A 220 40.25 -13.65 31.67
CA PRO A 220 41.43 -13.85 32.53
C PRO A 220 40.98 -14.01 34.00
N GLN A 221 41.32 -15.15 34.62
CA GLN A 221 41.06 -15.32 36.05
C GLN A 221 41.77 -14.20 36.80
N PRO A 222 41.08 -13.47 37.70
CA PRO A 222 41.75 -12.51 38.55
C PRO A 222 42.81 -13.25 39.38
N LEU A 223 44.06 -12.82 39.23
CA LEU A 223 45.17 -13.32 40.08
C LEU A 223 44.74 -13.20 41.54
N ARG A 224 44.49 -14.32 42.19
CA ARG A 224 44.29 -14.34 43.65
C ARG A 224 45.57 -13.88 44.32
N PRO A 225 45.49 -12.92 45.28
CA PRO A 225 46.63 -12.40 46.02
C PRO A 225 47.29 -13.47 46.92
#